data_ac527d8d883479353ba844abfb335912
#
_entry.id   ac527d8d883479353ba844abfb335912
#
_cell.length_a   1.000
_cell.length_b   1.000
_cell.length_c   1.000
_cell.angle_alpha   90.00
_cell.angle_beta   90.00
_cell.angle_gamma   90.00
#
_symmetry.space_group_name_H-M   'P 1'
#
loop_
_entity.id
_entity.type
_entity.pdbx_description
1 polymer ?
#
loop_
_entity_poly.entity_id
_entity_poly.type
_entity_poly.pdbx_seq_one_letter_code
_entity_poly.pdbx_strand_id
1 'polypeptide(L)'
;LSKSVGVITVTVPDDSLVDQHPEFTAGTEVTLDESNTEIFVRSRDTETSQSAIARLGRQKIYIRAFVDKAKELYAEDAGYAAKLYQALTPYMVTNISQDRLVKLVQSIDQDKGYEEWTIPGEGIQGKEYDEYVVDDDALYEKTVETFYVEKK
;
A
#
# COMPACT_ATOMS: atom_id res chain seq x y z
N LEU A 1 3.91 -8.35 -8.47
CA LEU A 1 4.40 -8.27 -7.09
C LEU A 1 4.28 -9.61 -6.37
N SER A 2 3.13 -10.28 -6.35
CA SER A 2 2.94 -11.58 -5.67
C SER A 2 3.97 -12.64 -6.10
N LYS A 3 4.32 -12.69 -7.39
CA LYS A 3 5.35 -13.62 -7.91
C LYS A 3 6.75 -13.39 -7.33
N SER A 4 7.06 -12.18 -6.92
CA SER A 4 8.41 -11.83 -6.46
C SER A 4 8.60 -12.01 -4.96
N VAL A 5 7.54 -11.99 -4.17
CA VAL A 5 7.59 -12.18 -2.70
C VAL A 5 6.92 -13.46 -2.23
N GLY A 6 6.25 -14.20 -3.12
CA GLY A 6 5.44 -15.36 -2.77
C GLY A 6 4.09 -14.94 -2.18
N VAL A 7 3.54 -15.81 -1.33
CA VAL A 7 2.25 -15.56 -0.69
C VAL A 7 2.37 -14.53 0.45
N ILE A 8 1.33 -13.72 0.62
CA ILE A 8 1.23 -12.71 1.66
C ILE A 8 -0.05 -12.96 2.45
N THR A 9 0.02 -13.00 3.77
CA THR A 9 -1.15 -13.10 4.63
C THR A 9 -1.55 -11.72 5.14
N VAL A 10 -2.83 -11.40 5.06
CA VAL A 10 -3.39 -10.13 5.52
C VAL A 10 -4.67 -10.37 6.31
N THR A 11 -5.00 -9.45 7.21
CA THR A 11 -6.33 -9.39 7.83
C THR A 11 -7.22 -8.49 6.99
N VAL A 12 -8.39 -8.99 6.61
CA VAL A 12 -9.38 -8.22 5.83
C VAL A 12 -9.92 -7.07 6.67
N PRO A 13 -9.87 -5.81 6.20
CA PRO A 13 -10.21 -4.66 7.04
C PRO A 13 -11.71 -4.38 7.17
N ASP A 14 -12.49 -4.75 6.16
CA ASP A 14 -13.91 -4.42 6.05
C ASP A 14 -14.66 -5.42 5.16
N ASP A 15 -15.98 -5.36 5.17
CA ASP A 15 -16.86 -6.23 4.38
C ASP A 15 -17.15 -5.69 2.97
N SER A 16 -16.38 -4.73 2.45
CA SER A 16 -16.64 -4.06 1.18
C SER A 16 -16.59 -4.98 -0.06
N LEU A 17 -16.12 -6.20 0.07
CA LEU A 17 -16.09 -7.22 -0.98
C LEU A 17 -16.92 -8.46 -0.66
N VAL A 18 -17.49 -8.58 0.53
CA VAL A 18 -18.08 -9.83 1.03
C VAL A 18 -19.20 -10.37 0.15
N ASP A 19 -20.02 -9.51 -0.45
CA ASP A 19 -21.12 -9.91 -1.31
C ASP A 19 -20.67 -10.57 -2.62
N GLN A 20 -19.53 -10.14 -3.16
CA GLN A 20 -18.96 -10.66 -4.40
C GLN A 20 -17.89 -11.73 -4.12
N HIS A 21 -17.22 -11.64 -2.98
CA HIS A 21 -16.08 -12.45 -2.58
C HIS A 21 -16.17 -12.77 -1.08
N PRO A 22 -16.99 -13.76 -0.67
CA PRO A 22 -17.22 -14.10 0.73
C PRO A 22 -15.97 -14.49 1.53
N GLU A 23 -14.90 -14.90 0.84
CA GLU A 23 -13.60 -15.15 1.44
C GLU A 23 -12.97 -13.89 2.05
N PHE A 24 -13.38 -12.68 1.61
CA PHE A 24 -12.91 -11.41 2.13
C PHE A 24 -13.87 -10.82 3.18
N THR A 25 -14.22 -11.62 4.17
CA THR A 25 -15.01 -11.17 5.32
C THR A 25 -14.11 -10.40 6.31
N ALA A 26 -14.60 -9.27 6.83
CA ALA A 26 -13.87 -8.45 7.80
C ALA A 26 -13.34 -9.26 8.99
N GLY A 27 -12.09 -9.00 9.36
CA GLY A 27 -11.40 -9.66 10.47
C GLY A 27 -10.86 -11.06 10.17
N THR A 28 -11.12 -11.64 8.99
CA THR A 28 -10.52 -12.92 8.60
C THR A 28 -9.08 -12.74 8.13
N GLU A 29 -8.22 -13.72 8.43
CA GLU A 29 -6.91 -13.82 7.81
C GLU A 29 -7.02 -14.52 6.46
N VAL A 30 -6.52 -13.90 5.42
CA VAL A 30 -6.53 -14.44 4.06
C VAL A 30 -5.12 -14.47 3.50
N THR A 31 -4.76 -15.59 2.90
CA THR A 31 -3.52 -15.73 2.14
C THR A 31 -3.75 -15.25 0.72
N LEU A 32 -3.01 -14.22 0.33
CA LEU A 32 -3.04 -13.63 -1.00
C LEU A 32 -1.94 -14.23 -1.86
N ASP A 33 -2.34 -14.76 -3.01
CA ASP A 33 -1.48 -15.34 -4.04
C ASP A 33 -1.78 -14.75 -5.42
N GLU A 34 -1.33 -15.39 -6.48
CA GLU A 34 -1.57 -14.92 -7.85
C GLU A 34 -3.05 -14.96 -8.26
N SER A 35 -3.87 -15.81 -7.63
CA SER A 35 -5.28 -16.02 -8.02
C SER A 35 -6.22 -14.97 -7.42
N ASN A 36 -5.92 -14.44 -6.24
CA ASN A 36 -6.82 -13.58 -5.49
C ASN A 36 -6.27 -12.19 -5.14
N THR A 37 -4.96 -11.96 -5.25
CA THR A 37 -4.36 -10.65 -4.96
C THR A 37 -4.96 -9.52 -5.79
N GLU A 38 -5.18 -9.73 -7.10
CA GLU A 38 -5.76 -8.71 -7.96
C GLU A 38 -7.17 -8.33 -7.53
N ILE A 39 -7.98 -9.32 -7.17
CA ILE A 39 -9.33 -9.11 -6.64
C ILE A 39 -9.25 -8.26 -5.37
N PHE A 40 -8.44 -8.66 -4.40
CA PHE A 40 -8.30 -7.94 -3.13
C PHE A 40 -7.91 -6.47 -3.29
N VAL A 41 -6.94 -6.15 -4.16
CA VAL A 41 -6.41 -4.78 -4.29
C VAL A 41 -7.15 -3.92 -5.31
N ARG A 42 -7.93 -4.49 -6.25
CA ARG A 42 -8.57 -3.73 -7.34
C ARG A 42 -10.08 -3.69 -7.30
N SER A 43 -10.73 -4.76 -6.83
CA SER A 43 -12.18 -4.84 -6.83
C SER A 43 -12.81 -3.77 -5.92
N ARG A 44 -13.95 -3.29 -6.34
CA ARG A 44 -14.84 -2.43 -5.55
C ARG A 44 -16.26 -2.59 -6.05
N ASP A 45 -17.19 -2.43 -5.15
CA ASP A 45 -18.59 -2.21 -5.52
C ASP A 45 -18.78 -0.75 -5.94
N THR A 46 -19.09 -0.51 -7.20
CA THR A 46 -19.25 0.86 -7.74
C THR A 46 -20.59 1.47 -7.40
N GLU A 47 -21.53 0.68 -6.88
CA GLU A 47 -22.86 1.15 -6.45
C GLU A 47 -22.84 1.58 -4.97
N THR A 48 -21.82 1.15 -4.22
CA THR A 48 -21.63 1.55 -2.82
C THR A 48 -20.81 2.83 -2.72
N SER A 49 -21.34 3.83 -1.99
CA SER A 49 -20.64 5.06 -1.68
C SER A 49 -19.32 4.77 -0.93
N GLN A 50 -18.30 5.58 -1.21
CA GLN A 50 -16.96 5.50 -0.59
C GLN A 50 -16.20 4.18 -0.84
N SER A 51 -16.64 3.36 -1.78
CA SER A 51 -15.96 2.10 -2.13
C SER A 51 -14.50 2.29 -2.62
N ALA A 52 -14.15 3.48 -3.11
CA ALA A 52 -12.79 3.84 -3.45
C ALA A 52 -11.90 3.97 -2.20
N ILE A 53 -12.43 4.46 -1.08
CA ILE A 53 -11.72 4.58 0.20
C ILE A 53 -11.48 3.18 0.80
N ALA A 54 -12.49 2.31 0.79
CA ALA A 54 -12.34 0.92 1.21
C ALA A 54 -11.24 0.20 0.40
N ARG A 55 -11.25 0.36 -0.93
CA ARG A 55 -10.17 -0.17 -1.78
C ARG A 55 -8.79 0.40 -1.40
N LEU A 56 -8.67 1.70 -1.15
CA LEU A 56 -7.43 2.31 -0.69
C LEU A 56 -6.95 1.67 0.63
N GLY A 57 -7.85 1.40 1.57
CA GLY A 57 -7.54 0.69 2.82
C GLY A 57 -6.92 -0.69 2.56
N ARG A 58 -7.52 -1.50 1.68
CA ARG A 58 -6.98 -2.81 1.29
C ARG A 58 -5.63 -2.71 0.59
N GLN A 59 -5.45 -1.72 -0.30
CA GLN A 59 -4.16 -1.47 -0.96
C GLN A 59 -3.06 -1.15 0.04
N LYS A 60 -3.33 -0.33 1.06
CA LYS A 60 -2.39 -0.01 2.12
C LYS A 60 -1.97 -1.24 2.92
N ILE A 61 -2.93 -2.06 3.32
CA ILE A 61 -2.67 -3.32 4.04
C ILE A 61 -1.78 -4.25 3.21
N TYR A 62 -2.11 -4.41 1.92
CA TYR A 62 -1.31 -5.22 1.01
C TYR A 62 0.13 -4.69 0.87
N ILE A 63 0.30 -3.36 0.70
CA ILE A 63 1.63 -2.76 0.55
C ILE A 63 2.45 -2.95 1.83
N ARG A 64 1.86 -2.78 3.01
CA ARG A 64 2.56 -3.03 4.28
C ARG A 64 3.03 -4.47 4.39
N ALA A 65 2.13 -5.42 4.20
CA ALA A 65 2.48 -6.85 4.25
C ALA A 65 3.52 -7.23 3.18
N PHE A 66 3.45 -6.62 2.00
CA PHE A 66 4.46 -6.78 0.94
C PHE A 66 5.84 -6.25 1.39
N VAL A 67 5.89 -5.06 1.98
CA VAL A 67 7.14 -4.47 2.48
C VAL A 67 7.75 -5.32 3.58
N ASP A 68 6.94 -5.79 4.52
CA ASP A 68 7.42 -6.63 5.62
C ASP A 68 7.97 -7.96 5.09
N LYS A 69 7.27 -8.59 4.15
CA LYS A 69 7.75 -9.81 3.49
C LYS A 69 9.03 -9.58 2.68
N ALA A 70 9.12 -8.45 1.99
CA ALA A 70 10.33 -8.08 1.24
C ALA A 70 11.53 -7.85 2.17
N LYS A 71 11.31 -7.27 3.36
CA LYS A 71 12.36 -7.11 4.39
C LYS A 71 12.86 -8.46 4.91
N GLU A 72 11.96 -9.40 5.19
CA GLU A 72 12.33 -10.76 5.58
C GLU A 72 13.23 -11.41 4.52
N LEU A 73 12.81 -11.39 3.26
CA LEU A 73 13.56 -11.97 2.15
C LEU A 73 14.90 -11.27 1.91
N TYR A 74 14.96 -9.96 2.13
CA TYR A 74 16.23 -9.22 2.05
C TYR A 74 17.17 -9.57 3.20
N ALA A 75 16.66 -9.81 4.40
CA ALA A 75 17.47 -10.25 5.54
C ALA A 75 18.09 -11.65 5.32
N GLU A 76 17.38 -12.53 4.60
CA GLU A 76 17.87 -13.86 4.22
C GLU A 76 18.84 -13.80 3.03
N ASP A 77 18.63 -12.91 2.07
CA ASP A 77 19.42 -12.74 0.85
C ASP A 77 19.60 -11.26 0.48
N ALA A 78 20.77 -10.70 0.77
CA ALA A 78 21.11 -9.32 0.40
C ALA A 78 21.01 -9.03 -1.11
N GLY A 79 21.04 -10.05 -1.98
CA GLY A 79 20.82 -9.95 -3.41
C GLY A 79 19.32 -9.78 -3.78
N TYR A 80 18.40 -9.96 -2.85
CA TYR A 80 16.97 -9.94 -3.11
C TYR A 80 16.48 -8.60 -3.69
N ALA A 81 17.02 -7.46 -3.24
CA ALA A 81 16.66 -6.15 -3.79
C ALA A 81 16.94 -6.05 -5.30
N ALA A 82 18.05 -6.62 -5.77
CA ALA A 82 18.37 -6.68 -7.18
C ALA A 82 17.43 -7.63 -7.95
N LYS A 83 17.10 -8.78 -7.38
CA LYS A 83 16.12 -9.73 -7.95
C LYS A 83 14.73 -9.10 -8.06
N LEU A 84 14.29 -8.40 -7.02
CA LEU A 84 13.01 -7.68 -7.02
C LEU A 84 12.99 -6.60 -8.10
N TYR A 85 14.06 -5.79 -8.22
CA TYR A 85 14.17 -4.80 -9.29
C TYR A 85 14.04 -5.43 -10.68
N GLN A 86 14.76 -6.52 -10.94
CA GLN A 86 14.70 -7.21 -12.22
C GLN A 86 13.30 -7.77 -12.52
N ALA A 87 12.61 -8.31 -11.52
CA ALA A 87 11.25 -8.81 -11.66
C ALA A 87 10.23 -7.70 -11.99
N LEU A 88 10.48 -6.48 -11.51
CA LEU A 88 9.59 -5.33 -11.71
C LEU A 88 9.90 -4.55 -13.00
N THR A 89 11.14 -4.62 -13.52
CA THR A 89 11.60 -3.86 -14.70
C THR A 89 10.64 -3.96 -15.91
N PRO A 90 10.04 -5.11 -16.25
CA PRO A 90 9.13 -5.19 -17.38
C PRO A 90 7.82 -4.40 -17.21
N TYR A 91 7.49 -4.00 -15.98
CA TYR A 91 6.22 -3.36 -15.62
C TYR A 91 6.36 -1.92 -15.17
N MET A 92 7.58 -1.34 -15.22
CA MET A 92 7.82 0.02 -14.75
C MET A 92 8.67 0.81 -15.74
N VAL A 93 8.43 2.13 -15.74
CA VAL A 93 9.32 3.11 -16.39
C VAL A 93 9.92 3.94 -15.27
N THR A 94 11.25 3.91 -15.14
CA THR A 94 11.96 4.61 -14.06
C THR A 94 13.33 5.09 -14.51
N ASN A 95 13.80 6.17 -13.91
CA ASN A 95 15.17 6.66 -14.03
C ASN A 95 16.06 6.21 -12.86
N ILE A 96 15.54 5.36 -11.97
CA ILE A 96 16.31 4.76 -10.88
C ILE A 96 16.97 3.49 -11.40
N SER A 97 18.30 3.44 -11.39
CA SER A 97 19.04 2.22 -11.74
C SER A 97 18.96 1.18 -10.61
N GLN A 98 19.22 -0.09 -10.95
CA GLN A 98 19.29 -1.18 -9.97
C GLN A 98 20.26 -0.86 -8.83
N ASP A 99 21.48 -0.37 -9.14
CA ASP A 99 22.49 -0.02 -8.13
C ASP A 99 22.00 1.10 -7.19
N ARG A 100 21.27 2.07 -7.74
CA ARG A 100 20.70 3.15 -6.94
C ARG A 100 19.59 2.64 -6.03
N LEU A 101 18.74 1.71 -6.49
CA LEU A 101 17.73 1.09 -5.65
C LEU A 101 18.38 0.29 -4.52
N VAL A 102 19.38 -0.54 -4.82
CA VAL A 102 20.10 -1.34 -3.81
C VAL A 102 20.71 -0.43 -2.74
N LYS A 103 21.37 0.66 -3.13
CA LYS A 103 21.92 1.65 -2.18
C LYS A 103 20.83 2.31 -1.34
N LEU A 104 19.68 2.59 -1.94
CA LEU A 104 18.53 3.18 -1.23
C LEU A 104 18.00 2.20 -0.17
N VAL A 105 17.81 0.93 -0.52
CA VAL A 105 17.38 -0.12 0.41
C VAL A 105 18.39 -0.28 1.56
N GLN A 106 19.69 -0.25 1.26
CA GLN A 106 20.76 -0.32 2.27
C GLN A 106 20.80 0.90 3.20
N SER A 107 20.32 2.06 2.73
CA SER A 107 20.29 3.29 3.54
C SER A 107 19.04 3.41 4.42
N ILE A 108 18.04 2.56 4.21
CA ILE A 108 16.84 2.54 5.06
C ILE A 108 17.21 1.93 6.40
N ASP A 109 17.01 2.71 7.45
CA ASP A 109 17.13 2.23 8.82
C ASP A 109 16.00 1.24 9.10
N GLN A 110 16.35 -0.03 9.19
CA GLN A 110 15.39 -1.14 9.38
C GLN A 110 14.61 -0.99 10.69
N ASP A 111 15.18 -0.33 11.69
CA ASP A 111 14.58 -0.16 13.01
C ASP A 111 13.58 1.02 13.05
N LYS A 112 13.72 2.00 12.17
CA LYS A 112 12.84 3.19 12.14
C LYS A 112 11.54 3.00 11.41
N GLY A 113 11.44 1.97 10.57
CA GLY A 113 10.25 1.74 9.75
C GLY A 113 9.97 2.86 8.75
N TYR A 114 8.71 3.00 8.39
CA TYR A 114 8.19 4.08 7.55
C TYR A 114 6.88 4.61 8.15
N GLU A 115 6.64 5.91 7.99
CA GLU A 115 5.38 6.53 8.34
C GLU A 115 4.50 6.62 7.09
N GLU A 116 3.25 6.21 7.24
CA GLU A 116 2.23 6.32 6.21
C GLU A 116 1.10 7.21 6.73
N TRP A 117 0.76 8.23 5.98
CA TRP A 117 -0.37 9.08 6.29
C TRP A 117 -1.26 9.33 5.07
N THR A 118 -2.51 9.63 5.31
CA THR A 118 -3.48 9.99 4.29
C THR A 118 -3.72 11.49 4.38
N ILE A 119 -3.94 12.15 3.24
CA ILE A 119 -4.39 13.53 3.22
C ILE A 119 -5.62 13.64 4.13
N PRO A 120 -5.60 14.51 5.17
CA PRO A 120 -6.74 14.68 6.06
C PRO A 120 -7.98 15.18 5.31
N GLY A 121 -9.14 14.69 5.69
CA GLY A 121 -10.40 15.04 5.05
C GLY A 121 -11.45 13.96 5.23
N GLU A 122 -12.58 14.14 4.59
CA GLU A 122 -13.69 13.18 4.63
C GLU A 122 -14.27 12.91 3.26
N GLY A 123 -14.73 11.68 3.05
CA GLY A 123 -15.51 11.32 1.88
C GLY A 123 -16.97 11.71 2.06
N ILE A 124 -17.51 12.41 1.08
CA ILE A 124 -18.93 12.78 1.04
C ILE A 124 -19.59 12.27 -0.22
N GLN A 125 -20.89 12.09 -0.18
CA GLN A 125 -21.66 11.79 -1.38
C GLN A 125 -21.98 13.10 -2.10
N GLY A 126 -21.35 13.29 -3.29
CA GLY A 126 -21.65 14.39 -4.17
C GLY A 126 -22.91 14.14 -4.99
N LYS A 127 -23.24 15.06 -5.91
CA LYS A 127 -24.44 14.97 -6.73
C LYS A 127 -24.40 13.88 -7.81
N GLU A 128 -23.22 13.64 -8.37
CA GLU A 128 -23.00 12.66 -9.45
C GLU A 128 -21.98 11.61 -9.07
N TYR A 129 -21.00 11.96 -8.24
CA TYR A 129 -19.91 11.10 -7.81
C TYR A 129 -19.59 11.31 -6.33
N ASP A 130 -18.94 10.34 -5.73
CA ASP A 130 -18.32 10.53 -4.42
C ASP A 130 -17.22 11.59 -4.52
N GLU A 131 -17.17 12.48 -3.55
CA GLU A 131 -16.17 13.54 -3.42
C GLU A 131 -15.34 13.34 -2.16
N TYR A 132 -14.12 13.84 -2.16
CA TYR A 132 -13.27 13.87 -0.98
C TYR A 132 -12.97 15.34 -0.62
N VAL A 133 -13.47 15.78 0.52
CA VAL A 133 -13.27 17.14 1.01
C VAL A 133 -12.04 17.15 1.91
N VAL A 134 -11.01 17.84 1.46
CA VAL A 134 -9.74 17.97 2.19
C VAL A 134 -9.91 18.94 3.36
N ASP A 135 -9.36 18.58 4.51
CA ASP A 135 -9.17 19.49 5.64
C ASP A 135 -7.83 20.24 5.39
N ASP A 136 -7.95 21.45 4.86
CA ASP A 136 -6.79 22.25 4.46
C ASP A 136 -5.90 22.65 5.66
N ASP A 137 -6.48 22.90 6.84
CA ASP A 137 -5.74 23.27 8.04
C ASP A 137 -4.94 22.07 8.55
N ALA A 138 -5.57 20.90 8.69
CA ALA A 138 -4.89 19.68 9.10
C ALA A 138 -3.85 19.21 8.05
N LEU A 139 -4.11 19.40 6.76
CA LEU A 139 -3.14 19.13 5.71
C LEU A 139 -1.91 20.04 5.82
N TYR A 140 -2.13 21.32 6.08
CA TYR A 140 -1.03 22.28 6.28
C TYR A 140 -0.17 21.89 7.48
N GLU A 141 -0.78 21.62 8.64
CA GLU A 141 -0.06 21.17 9.83
C GLU A 141 0.77 19.90 9.57
N LYS A 142 0.15 18.90 8.95
CA LYS A 142 0.84 17.64 8.62
C LYS A 142 1.99 17.82 7.63
N THR A 143 1.82 18.74 6.67
CA THR A 143 2.88 19.09 5.71
C THR A 143 4.06 19.75 6.40
N VAL A 144 3.79 20.70 7.32
CA VAL A 144 4.83 21.37 8.10
C VAL A 144 5.58 20.36 8.96
N GLU A 145 4.85 19.52 9.71
CA GLU A 145 5.44 18.49 10.55
C GLU A 145 6.37 17.53 9.76
N THR A 146 5.95 17.14 8.56
CA THR A 146 6.65 16.11 7.77
C THR A 146 7.87 16.66 7.03
N PHE A 147 7.78 17.87 6.47
CA PHE A 147 8.76 18.38 5.51
C PHE A 147 9.58 19.57 6.00
N TYR A 148 9.20 20.19 7.12
CA TYR A 148 9.88 21.37 7.61
C TYR A 148 10.45 21.13 9.02
N VAL A 149 11.68 21.56 9.21
CA VAL A 149 12.36 21.54 10.51
C VAL A 149 12.49 22.98 11.00
N GLU A 150 12.16 23.23 12.27
CA GLU A 150 12.39 24.53 12.85
C GLU A 150 13.89 24.89 12.73
N LYS A 151 14.19 26.07 12.16
CA LYS A 151 15.53 26.63 12.23
C LYS A 151 15.77 27.07 13.68
N LYS A 152 16.65 26.37 14.36
CA LYS A 152 17.22 26.80 15.63
C LYS A 152 18.16 27.96 15.45
#